data_72b37d3735a09f179e34e538ff9d8e0e
#
_entry.id   72b37d3735a09f179e34e538ff9d8e0e
#
_cell.length_a   1.000
_cell.length_b   1.000
_cell.length_c   1.000
_cell.angle_alpha   90.00
_cell.angle_beta   90.00
_cell.angle_gamma   90.00
#
_symmetry.space_group_name_H-M   'P 1'
#
loop_
_entity.id
_entity.type
_entity.pdbx_description
1 polymer ?
#
loop_
_entity_poly.entity_id
_entity_poly.type
_entity_poly.pdbx_seq_one_letter_code
_entity_poly.pdbx_strand_id
1 'polypeptide(L)'
;MIKNLRPFLLAGQVIFTLFLLYFAVRLVCYHFALVTFPYPNGLREGAMMTSTNALVHGLDPYDMSLQPQLMNPYGIVYPLIVWPFAALFGTTILIHRMVTAFFILASCAFIFYVLRRMNTSIILSIWSVLMLYASLLYPGTSTPTIDPGAVGMFFMLLTVFIPWLCRFSYRSLFVSILFGILAFYTKPYAFLGTIILSSYLFFFVSKKKGLIYGAVLLALSAISVVAVAYSLPAYFDDCFFTSLNMTHSWESMQRLYYQINLYSRLHQWTLLMICVFLIWHIFNRTKVRLQDPARHGILLTVWAGSWSAFVLYFSLGRHSGAMLWYFFQLLSPFLLVGAAWAFNRIELWPILCTPFLVLNLLTMTAGQDYKVFYDHRDGWPELTMVISKYQNILNSPLIASLLVEQGKPLYDNGQTEYFLSGAERNGWMRGFFKQDDRVYLQMLMFFKDIRSKIENKEFDLIILQPSLLPLGVGDEIKEFYKYEGQAVVYAPQDQKPYAVTLWRPL
;
A
#
# COMPACT_ATOMS: atom_id res chain seq x y z
N MET A 1 4.69 19.78 -44.47
CA MET A 1 4.52 18.33 -44.17
C MET A 1 3.52 18.06 -43.04
N ILE A 2 3.58 18.74 -41.91
CA ILE A 2 2.67 18.49 -40.73
C ILE A 2 1.20 18.83 -41.04
N LYS A 3 0.90 19.84 -41.88
CA LYS A 3 -0.50 20.19 -42.25
C LYS A 3 -1.24 19.01 -42.88
N ASN A 4 -0.57 18.19 -43.69
CA ASN A 4 -1.17 17.05 -44.39
C ASN A 4 -1.38 15.85 -43.43
N LEU A 5 -0.78 15.84 -42.24
CA LEU A 5 -0.93 14.79 -41.22
C LEU A 5 -2.05 15.09 -40.22
N ARG A 6 -2.66 16.28 -40.22
CA ARG A 6 -3.72 16.66 -39.27
C ARG A 6 -4.88 15.63 -39.16
N PRO A 7 -5.45 15.11 -40.28
CA PRO A 7 -6.53 14.14 -40.17
C PRO A 7 -6.06 12.82 -39.48
N PHE A 8 -4.85 12.37 -39.76
CA PHE A 8 -4.26 11.18 -39.13
C PHE A 8 -3.98 11.39 -37.64
N LEU A 9 -3.51 12.58 -37.24
CA LEU A 9 -3.31 12.95 -35.85
C LEU A 9 -4.65 12.97 -35.11
N LEU A 10 -5.69 13.51 -35.67
CA LEU A 10 -7.03 13.54 -35.10
C LEU A 10 -7.59 12.11 -34.97
N ALA A 11 -7.49 11.31 -36.04
CA ALA A 11 -7.93 9.92 -36.00
C ALA A 11 -7.19 9.12 -34.90
N GLY A 12 -5.87 9.27 -34.78
CA GLY A 12 -5.08 8.65 -33.72
C GLY A 12 -5.53 9.07 -32.32
N GLN A 13 -5.84 10.35 -32.10
CA GLN A 13 -6.38 10.86 -30.84
C GLN A 13 -7.76 10.27 -30.52
N VAL A 14 -8.66 10.22 -31.51
CA VAL A 14 -10.00 9.64 -31.33
C VAL A 14 -9.91 8.16 -30.97
N ILE A 15 -9.14 7.40 -31.74
CA ILE A 15 -8.94 5.95 -31.48
C ILE A 15 -8.36 5.76 -30.08
N PHE A 16 -7.33 6.52 -29.72
CA PHE A 16 -6.72 6.40 -28.40
C PHE A 16 -7.70 6.76 -27.27
N THR A 17 -8.52 7.80 -27.47
CA THR A 17 -9.56 8.17 -26.49
C THR A 17 -10.58 7.05 -26.28
N LEU A 18 -10.98 6.36 -27.35
CA LEU A 18 -11.88 5.20 -27.24
C LEU A 18 -11.23 4.06 -26.44
N PHE A 19 -9.95 3.76 -26.65
CA PHE A 19 -9.22 2.81 -25.83
C PHE A 19 -9.14 3.24 -24.37
N LEU A 20 -8.85 4.52 -24.09
CA LEU A 20 -8.82 5.03 -22.72
C LEU A 20 -10.18 4.89 -22.03
N LEU A 21 -11.28 5.14 -22.73
CA LEU A 21 -12.63 4.97 -22.21
C LEU A 21 -12.91 3.48 -21.90
N TYR A 22 -12.54 2.58 -22.80
CA TYR A 22 -12.66 1.15 -22.58
C TYR A 22 -11.92 0.69 -21.31
N PHE A 23 -10.65 1.11 -21.15
CA PHE A 23 -9.86 0.76 -19.96
C PHE A 23 -10.40 1.42 -18.69
N ALA A 24 -10.90 2.65 -18.77
CA ALA A 24 -11.52 3.33 -17.65
C ALA A 24 -12.74 2.54 -17.13
N VAL A 25 -13.64 2.16 -18.02
CA VAL A 25 -14.83 1.34 -17.67
C VAL A 25 -14.40 0.01 -17.05
N ARG A 26 -13.48 -0.71 -17.70
CA ARG A 26 -12.98 -2.00 -17.21
C ARG A 26 -12.39 -1.89 -15.80
N LEU A 27 -11.54 -0.89 -15.55
CA LEU A 27 -10.90 -0.67 -14.25
C LEU A 27 -11.90 -0.26 -13.17
N VAL A 28 -12.89 0.57 -13.52
CA VAL A 28 -13.96 0.94 -12.58
C VAL A 28 -14.80 -0.29 -12.22
N CYS A 29 -15.19 -1.11 -13.18
CA CYS A 29 -15.92 -2.35 -12.91
C CYS A 29 -15.11 -3.31 -12.01
N TYR A 30 -13.80 -3.45 -12.29
CA TYR A 30 -12.92 -4.28 -11.46
C TYR A 30 -12.82 -3.75 -10.03
N HIS A 31 -12.57 -2.45 -9.86
CA HIS A 31 -12.46 -1.84 -8.53
C HIS A 31 -13.78 -1.91 -7.76
N PHE A 32 -14.90 -1.66 -8.43
CA PHE A 32 -16.22 -1.80 -7.82
C PHE A 32 -16.47 -3.24 -7.32
N ALA A 33 -16.20 -4.24 -8.16
CA ALA A 33 -16.33 -5.65 -7.79
C ALA A 33 -15.42 -6.02 -6.60
N LEU A 34 -14.18 -5.51 -6.58
CA LEU A 34 -13.24 -5.72 -5.49
C LEU A 34 -13.74 -5.10 -4.17
N VAL A 35 -14.19 -3.84 -4.21
CA VAL A 35 -14.69 -3.14 -3.01
C VAL A 35 -15.94 -3.80 -2.44
N THR A 36 -16.84 -4.24 -3.31
CA THR A 36 -18.11 -4.86 -2.91
C THR A 36 -18.05 -6.37 -2.69
N PHE A 37 -16.89 -6.99 -2.90
CA PHE A 37 -16.71 -8.41 -2.60
C PHE A 37 -16.83 -8.65 -1.09
N PRO A 38 -17.81 -9.47 -0.63
CA PRO A 38 -18.18 -9.52 0.79
C PRO A 38 -17.23 -10.35 1.66
N TYR A 39 -16.19 -10.95 1.08
CA TYR A 39 -15.29 -11.84 1.77
C TYR A 39 -13.85 -11.29 1.78
N PRO A 40 -12.96 -11.82 2.63
CA PRO A 40 -11.56 -11.42 2.65
C PRO A 40 -10.87 -11.60 1.29
N ASN A 41 -10.09 -10.62 0.89
CA ASN A 41 -9.27 -10.64 -0.33
C ASN A 41 -7.80 -10.93 -0.06
N GLY A 42 -7.41 -11.07 1.22
CA GLY A 42 -6.05 -11.35 1.61
C GLY A 42 -5.88 -11.46 3.12
N LEU A 43 -4.72 -11.96 3.54
CA LEU A 43 -4.43 -12.29 4.94
C LEU A 43 -4.26 -11.06 5.86
N ARG A 44 -4.13 -9.84 5.29
CA ARG A 44 -3.76 -8.63 6.05
C ARG A 44 -4.92 -7.72 6.39
N GLU A 45 -6.08 -7.96 5.82
CA GLU A 45 -7.24 -7.08 6.04
C GLU A 45 -7.68 -7.09 7.51
N GLY A 46 -7.56 -8.24 8.19
CA GLY A 46 -7.90 -8.39 9.60
C GLY A 46 -7.17 -7.43 10.51
N ALA A 47 -5.86 -7.23 10.35
CA ALA A 47 -5.06 -6.38 11.22
C ALA A 47 -5.54 -4.90 11.23
N MET A 48 -5.89 -4.37 10.04
CA MET A 48 -6.39 -2.99 9.95
C MET A 48 -7.77 -2.84 10.56
N MET A 49 -8.64 -3.83 10.34
CA MET A 49 -9.98 -3.85 10.92
C MET A 49 -9.91 -3.99 12.44
N THR A 50 -9.02 -4.82 12.97
CA THR A 50 -8.80 -5.03 14.39
C THR A 50 -8.41 -3.72 15.09
N SER A 51 -7.46 -2.97 14.52
CA SER A 51 -7.04 -1.68 15.08
C SER A 51 -8.18 -0.64 15.07
N THR A 52 -8.97 -0.60 14.00
CA THR A 52 -10.14 0.29 13.93
C THR A 52 -11.21 -0.14 14.93
N ASN A 53 -11.44 -1.45 15.08
CA ASN A 53 -12.41 -2.00 16.04
C ASN A 53 -12.01 -1.67 17.48
N ALA A 54 -10.71 -1.77 17.81
CA ALA A 54 -10.20 -1.36 19.11
C ALA A 54 -10.55 0.11 19.41
N LEU A 55 -10.30 1.02 18.47
CA LEU A 55 -10.67 2.45 18.61
C LEU A 55 -12.19 2.66 18.77
N VAL A 56 -13.03 1.90 18.06
CA VAL A 56 -14.49 1.98 18.19
C VAL A 56 -14.94 1.63 19.62
N HIS A 57 -14.25 0.69 20.27
CA HIS A 57 -14.53 0.26 21.63
C HIS A 57 -13.74 1.05 22.69
N GLY A 58 -13.03 2.12 22.32
CA GLY A 58 -12.25 2.95 23.23
C GLY A 58 -10.99 2.26 23.79
N LEU A 59 -10.49 1.23 23.10
CA LEU A 59 -9.27 0.51 23.45
C LEU A 59 -8.07 1.12 22.72
N ASP A 60 -6.89 1.03 23.33
CA ASP A 60 -5.64 1.34 22.67
C ASP A 60 -5.25 0.18 21.74
N PRO A 61 -5.19 0.38 20.40
CA PRO A 61 -4.82 -0.68 19.46
C PRO A 61 -3.37 -1.17 19.59
N TYR A 62 -2.54 -0.46 20.37
CA TYR A 62 -1.14 -0.79 20.63
C TYR A 62 -0.91 -1.25 22.08
N ASP A 63 -1.97 -1.49 22.86
CA ASP A 63 -1.81 -2.00 24.24
C ASP A 63 -1.06 -3.32 24.23
N MET A 64 0.10 -3.35 24.89
CA MET A 64 0.97 -4.54 24.96
C MET A 64 0.27 -5.74 25.57
N SER A 65 -0.66 -5.54 26.51
CA SER A 65 -1.41 -6.63 27.13
C SER A 65 -2.36 -7.36 26.17
N LEU A 66 -2.71 -6.72 25.04
CA LEU A 66 -3.59 -7.25 24.00
C LEU A 66 -2.80 -7.76 22.77
N GLN A 67 -1.46 -7.75 22.85
CA GLN A 67 -0.64 -8.28 21.78
C GLN A 67 -0.46 -9.79 21.96
N PRO A 68 -0.29 -10.58 20.86
CA PRO A 68 -0.24 -10.14 19.46
C PRO A 68 -1.60 -10.05 18.75
N GLN A 69 -2.74 -10.21 19.44
CA GLN A 69 -4.07 -10.20 18.81
C GLN A 69 -4.40 -8.88 18.11
N LEU A 70 -3.94 -7.75 18.66
CA LEU A 70 -4.12 -6.40 18.08
C LEU A 70 -2.93 -5.94 17.25
N MET A 71 -1.92 -6.80 17.02
CA MET A 71 -0.68 -6.41 16.33
C MET A 71 -0.94 -5.66 15.03
N ASN A 72 -0.44 -4.43 14.97
CA ASN A 72 -0.53 -3.59 13.79
C ASN A 72 0.80 -2.89 13.50
N PRO A 73 1.62 -3.40 12.55
CA PRO A 73 2.89 -2.80 12.18
C PRO A 73 2.73 -1.50 11.39
N TYR A 74 1.52 -1.01 11.25
CA TYR A 74 1.22 0.22 10.51
C TYR A 74 0.80 1.34 11.46
N GLY A 75 0.88 2.59 10.97
CA GLY A 75 0.57 3.75 11.79
C GLY A 75 -0.90 3.93 12.11
N ILE A 76 -1.15 4.75 13.13
CA ILE A 76 -2.48 5.01 13.69
C ILE A 76 -3.39 5.84 12.76
N VAL A 77 -2.83 6.59 11.79
CA VAL A 77 -3.62 7.55 10.98
C VAL A 77 -4.68 6.85 10.12
N TYR A 78 -4.38 5.68 9.56
CA TYR A 78 -5.38 4.93 8.79
C TYR A 78 -6.59 4.50 9.66
N PRO A 79 -6.41 3.81 10.78
CA PRO A 79 -7.51 3.49 11.69
C PRO A 79 -8.28 4.72 12.16
N LEU A 80 -7.62 5.84 12.47
CA LEU A 80 -8.28 7.10 12.86
C LEU A 80 -9.15 7.69 11.74
N ILE A 81 -8.75 7.57 10.47
CA ILE A 81 -9.57 8.03 9.34
C ILE A 81 -10.81 7.14 9.18
N VAL A 82 -10.68 5.84 9.37
CA VAL A 82 -11.79 4.88 9.23
C VAL A 82 -12.72 4.92 10.44
N TRP A 83 -12.19 5.18 11.64
CA TRP A 83 -12.90 5.14 12.92
C TRP A 83 -14.29 5.83 12.92
N PRO A 84 -14.47 7.09 12.46
CA PRO A 84 -15.78 7.73 12.51
C PRO A 84 -16.82 7.02 11.63
N PHE A 85 -16.40 6.44 10.51
CA PHE A 85 -17.29 5.65 9.65
C PHE A 85 -17.60 4.28 10.28
N ALA A 86 -16.61 3.63 10.85
CA ALA A 86 -16.78 2.37 11.55
C ALA A 86 -17.68 2.52 12.81
N ALA A 87 -17.58 3.62 13.54
CA ALA A 87 -18.43 3.92 14.68
C ALA A 87 -19.90 4.13 14.29
N LEU A 88 -20.16 4.66 13.09
CA LEU A 88 -21.53 4.92 12.59
C LEU A 88 -22.14 3.71 11.87
N PHE A 89 -21.36 2.95 11.13
CA PHE A 89 -21.85 1.91 10.21
C PHE A 89 -21.35 0.49 10.53
N GLY A 90 -20.56 0.35 11.62
CA GLY A 90 -19.90 -0.90 12.02
C GLY A 90 -18.53 -1.09 11.38
N THR A 91 -17.68 -1.90 12.01
CA THR A 91 -16.34 -2.23 11.53
C THR A 91 -16.44 -3.32 10.46
N THR A 92 -16.65 -2.94 9.20
CA THR A 92 -16.86 -3.87 8.08
C THR A 92 -15.74 -3.80 7.04
N ILE A 93 -15.55 -4.91 6.31
CA ILE A 93 -14.65 -4.99 5.16
C ILE A 93 -14.99 -3.90 4.13
N LEU A 94 -16.28 -3.72 3.86
CA LEU A 94 -16.76 -2.75 2.87
C LEU A 94 -16.31 -1.32 3.21
N ILE A 95 -16.50 -0.86 4.45
CA ILE A 95 -16.14 0.50 4.88
C ILE A 95 -14.64 0.74 4.73
N HIS A 96 -13.82 -0.20 5.15
CA HIS A 96 -12.37 -0.08 5.04
C HIS A 96 -11.91 -0.02 3.58
N ARG A 97 -12.47 -0.88 2.72
CA ARG A 97 -12.17 -0.85 1.27
C ARG A 97 -12.66 0.43 0.59
N MET A 98 -13.83 0.96 1.00
CA MET A 98 -14.32 2.25 0.48
C MET A 98 -13.38 3.41 0.83
N VAL A 99 -12.84 3.45 2.05
CA VAL A 99 -11.84 4.46 2.44
C VAL A 99 -10.57 4.30 1.61
N THR A 100 -10.06 3.08 1.46
CA THR A 100 -8.89 2.83 0.59
C THR A 100 -9.15 3.26 -0.86
N ALA A 101 -10.31 2.90 -1.41
CA ALA A 101 -10.73 3.26 -2.76
C ALA A 101 -10.80 4.79 -2.94
N PHE A 102 -11.35 5.51 -1.96
CA PHE A 102 -11.37 6.97 -1.97
C PHE A 102 -9.97 7.55 -2.10
N PHE A 103 -8.99 7.08 -1.32
CA PHE A 103 -7.62 7.60 -1.37
C PHE A 103 -6.88 7.23 -2.66
N ILE A 104 -7.15 6.07 -3.24
CA ILE A 104 -6.66 5.70 -4.58
C ILE A 104 -7.19 6.70 -5.62
N LEU A 105 -8.50 6.93 -5.65
CA LEU A 105 -9.12 7.86 -6.59
C LEU A 105 -8.68 9.31 -6.34
N ALA A 106 -8.55 9.75 -5.09
CA ALA A 106 -8.03 11.07 -4.73
C ALA A 106 -6.59 11.27 -5.22
N SER A 107 -5.73 10.25 -5.09
CA SER A 107 -4.37 10.27 -5.63
C SER A 107 -4.37 10.40 -7.15
N CYS A 108 -5.21 9.65 -7.83
CA CYS A 108 -5.39 9.74 -9.29
C CYS A 108 -5.87 11.12 -9.74
N ALA A 109 -6.88 11.67 -9.06
CA ALA A 109 -7.38 13.01 -9.33
C ALA A 109 -6.33 14.09 -9.07
N PHE A 110 -5.54 13.95 -8.01
CA PHE A 110 -4.48 14.89 -7.70
C PHE A 110 -3.34 14.84 -8.74
N ILE A 111 -2.91 13.65 -9.18
CA ILE A 111 -1.93 13.51 -10.28
C ILE A 111 -2.46 14.07 -11.59
N PHE A 112 -3.75 13.87 -11.90
CA PHE A 112 -4.36 14.54 -13.06
C PHE A 112 -4.23 16.06 -12.95
N TYR A 113 -4.56 16.64 -11.81
CA TYR A 113 -4.42 18.08 -11.58
C TYR A 113 -2.97 18.56 -11.72
N VAL A 114 -1.99 17.84 -11.16
CA VAL A 114 -0.55 18.13 -11.30
C VAL A 114 -0.15 18.17 -12.78
N LEU A 115 -0.53 17.16 -13.57
CA LEU A 115 -0.24 17.09 -15.00
C LEU A 115 -0.85 18.26 -15.78
N ARG A 116 -2.10 18.64 -15.47
CA ARG A 116 -2.76 19.79 -16.09
C ARG A 116 -2.04 21.11 -15.76
N ARG A 117 -1.53 21.25 -14.54
CA ARG A 117 -0.69 22.40 -14.12
C ARG A 117 0.69 22.42 -14.80
N MET A 118 1.19 21.26 -15.26
CA MET A 118 2.41 21.13 -16.08
C MET A 118 2.16 21.33 -17.58
N ASN A 119 0.97 21.74 -17.99
CA ASN A 119 0.54 21.92 -19.38
C ASN A 119 0.62 20.64 -20.23
N THR A 120 0.42 19.47 -19.62
CA THR A 120 0.29 18.21 -20.33
C THR A 120 -1.11 18.12 -20.98
N SER A 121 -1.21 17.53 -22.17
CA SER A 121 -2.50 17.35 -22.85
C SER A 121 -3.47 16.52 -21.98
N ILE A 122 -4.77 16.78 -22.14
CA ILE A 122 -5.80 16.07 -21.35
C ILE A 122 -5.75 14.55 -21.58
N ILE A 123 -5.51 14.13 -22.82
CA ILE A 123 -5.48 12.71 -23.22
C ILE A 123 -4.32 11.99 -22.55
N LEU A 124 -3.11 12.56 -22.59
CA LEU A 124 -1.94 11.97 -21.90
C LEU A 124 -2.06 12.05 -20.38
N SER A 125 -2.74 13.07 -19.85
CA SER A 125 -3.03 13.14 -18.40
C SER A 125 -3.99 12.02 -17.99
N ILE A 126 -5.03 11.74 -18.77
CA ILE A 126 -5.95 10.60 -18.54
C ILE A 126 -5.21 9.27 -18.65
N TRP A 127 -4.37 9.10 -19.69
CA TRP A 127 -3.56 7.88 -19.82
C TRP A 127 -2.67 7.63 -18.58
N SER A 128 -1.94 8.65 -18.15
CA SER A 128 -1.06 8.55 -16.98
C SER A 128 -1.83 8.16 -15.71
N VAL A 129 -3.00 8.75 -15.51
CA VAL A 129 -3.89 8.45 -14.39
C VAL A 129 -4.45 7.03 -14.47
N LEU A 130 -4.88 6.58 -15.64
CA LEU A 130 -5.35 5.20 -15.83
C LEU A 130 -4.24 4.18 -15.62
N MET A 131 -3.01 4.48 -16.05
CA MET A 131 -1.85 3.65 -15.78
C MET A 131 -1.54 3.57 -14.29
N LEU A 132 -1.60 4.71 -13.56
CA LEU A 132 -1.42 4.73 -12.11
C LEU A 132 -2.53 3.93 -11.43
N TYR A 133 -3.79 4.16 -11.83
CA TYR A 133 -4.94 3.46 -11.29
C TYR A 133 -4.85 1.95 -11.51
N ALA A 134 -4.50 1.51 -12.73
CA ALA A 134 -4.26 0.10 -13.04
C ALA A 134 -3.12 -0.50 -12.21
N SER A 135 -2.02 0.25 -12.01
CA SER A 135 -0.91 -0.18 -11.16
C SER A 135 -1.34 -0.41 -9.70
N LEU A 136 -2.13 0.53 -9.15
CA LEU A 136 -2.61 0.43 -7.78
C LEU A 136 -3.64 -0.68 -7.58
N LEU A 137 -4.38 -1.06 -8.63
CA LEU A 137 -5.33 -2.16 -8.63
C LEU A 137 -4.72 -3.50 -9.06
N TYR A 138 -3.40 -3.57 -9.27
CA TYR A 138 -2.76 -4.76 -9.81
C TYR A 138 -2.97 -5.99 -8.90
N PRO A 139 -3.44 -7.13 -9.45
CA PRO A 139 -3.65 -8.36 -8.69
C PRO A 139 -2.37 -8.85 -8.00
N GLY A 140 -2.51 -9.51 -6.86
CA GLY A 140 -1.38 -9.96 -6.04
C GLY A 140 -0.74 -8.84 -5.21
N THR A 141 -1.32 -7.63 -5.21
CA THR A 141 -0.90 -6.53 -4.32
C THR A 141 -1.97 -6.22 -3.28
N SER A 142 -1.56 -5.77 -2.10
CA SER A 142 -2.50 -5.40 -1.03
C SER A 142 -3.11 -4.00 -1.20
N THR A 143 -2.58 -3.18 -2.11
CA THR A 143 -2.96 -1.77 -2.23
C THR A 143 -4.46 -1.53 -2.43
N PRO A 144 -5.19 -2.30 -3.27
CA PRO A 144 -6.59 -2.02 -3.53
C PRO A 144 -7.54 -2.62 -2.47
N THR A 145 -7.02 -3.39 -1.52
CA THR A 145 -7.81 -3.97 -0.43
C THR A 145 -7.83 -3.04 0.79
N ILE A 146 -7.61 -3.54 1.98
CA ILE A 146 -7.49 -2.71 3.20
C ILE A 146 -6.01 -2.42 3.43
N ASP A 147 -5.48 -1.35 2.81
CA ASP A 147 -4.05 -0.99 2.90
C ASP A 147 -3.85 0.49 3.25
N PRO A 148 -3.19 0.81 4.36
CA PRO A 148 -2.79 2.18 4.70
C PRO A 148 -1.83 2.81 3.67
N GLY A 149 -1.19 2.01 2.81
CA GLY A 149 -0.26 2.51 1.79
C GLY A 149 -0.90 3.45 0.77
N ALA A 150 -2.17 3.26 0.42
CA ALA A 150 -2.91 4.18 -0.46
C ALA A 150 -3.07 5.57 0.19
N VAL A 151 -3.37 5.60 1.49
CA VAL A 151 -3.49 6.84 2.28
C VAL A 151 -2.12 7.52 2.45
N GLY A 152 -1.08 6.74 2.78
CA GLY A 152 0.29 7.24 2.92
C GLY A 152 0.82 7.83 1.60
N MET A 153 0.57 7.17 0.46
CA MET A 153 0.91 7.66 -0.87
C MET A 153 0.21 9.00 -1.16
N PHE A 154 -1.07 9.13 -0.86
CA PHE A 154 -1.80 10.38 -1.07
C PHE A 154 -1.17 11.54 -0.29
N PHE A 155 -0.90 11.35 1.01
CA PHE A 155 -0.23 12.37 1.81
C PHE A 155 1.19 12.66 1.33
N MET A 156 1.94 11.66 0.90
CA MET A 156 3.25 11.85 0.28
C MET A 156 3.16 12.73 -0.99
N LEU A 157 2.20 12.47 -1.86
CA LEU A 157 2.00 13.27 -3.07
C LEU A 157 1.62 14.72 -2.74
N LEU A 158 0.76 14.94 -1.76
CA LEU A 158 0.44 16.29 -1.26
C LEU A 158 1.69 16.98 -0.71
N THR A 159 2.50 16.27 0.07
CA THR A 159 3.78 16.78 0.63
C THR A 159 4.69 17.28 -0.48
N VAL A 160 4.83 16.51 -1.57
CA VAL A 160 5.75 16.84 -2.67
C VAL A 160 5.22 17.97 -3.54
N PHE A 161 3.95 17.90 -3.98
CA PHE A 161 3.47 18.78 -5.05
C PHE A 161 2.74 20.06 -4.59
N ILE A 162 2.13 20.11 -3.39
CA ILE A 162 1.44 21.31 -2.91
C ILE A 162 2.39 22.52 -2.83
N PRO A 163 3.62 22.40 -2.30
CA PRO A 163 4.54 23.53 -2.27
C PRO A 163 4.86 24.07 -3.68
N TRP A 164 5.07 23.19 -4.64
CA TRP A 164 5.29 23.59 -6.03
C TRP A 164 4.07 24.31 -6.61
N LEU A 165 2.87 23.79 -6.44
CA LEU A 165 1.61 24.40 -6.89
C LEU A 165 1.42 25.81 -6.30
N CYS A 166 1.87 26.02 -5.05
CA CYS A 166 1.81 27.29 -4.33
C CYS A 166 3.12 28.09 -4.38
N ARG A 167 3.96 27.87 -5.41
CA ARG A 167 5.25 28.58 -5.65
C ARG A 167 6.19 28.59 -4.45
N PHE A 168 6.21 27.49 -3.70
CA PHE A 168 7.05 27.32 -2.49
C PHE A 168 6.87 28.42 -1.44
N SER A 169 5.61 28.87 -1.22
CA SER A 169 5.28 29.82 -0.15
C SER A 169 5.46 29.15 1.22
N TYR A 170 5.83 29.94 2.24
CA TYR A 170 6.05 29.37 3.60
C TYR A 170 4.81 28.70 4.18
N ARG A 171 3.60 29.21 3.86
CA ARG A 171 2.34 28.54 4.27
C ARG A 171 2.21 27.15 3.66
N SER A 172 2.49 27.00 2.36
CA SER A 172 2.43 25.69 1.71
C SER A 172 3.53 24.74 2.18
N LEU A 173 4.70 25.26 2.54
CA LEU A 173 5.77 24.47 3.14
C LEU A 173 5.36 23.95 4.53
N PHE A 174 4.73 24.79 5.35
CA PHE A 174 4.19 24.33 6.66
C PHE A 174 3.12 23.26 6.50
N VAL A 175 2.14 23.48 5.61
CA VAL A 175 1.07 22.49 5.31
C VAL A 175 1.68 21.16 4.80
N SER A 176 2.74 21.22 3.99
CA SER A 176 3.40 19.99 3.51
C SER A 176 4.11 19.22 4.63
N ILE A 177 4.62 19.90 5.67
CA ILE A 177 5.18 19.21 6.85
C ILE A 177 4.08 18.44 7.57
N LEU A 178 2.89 19.03 7.74
CA LEU A 178 1.76 18.33 8.37
C LEU A 178 1.35 17.08 7.57
N PHE A 179 1.26 17.18 6.25
CA PHE A 179 1.00 16.00 5.42
C PHE A 179 2.11 14.97 5.50
N GLY A 180 3.37 15.40 5.60
CA GLY A 180 4.50 14.49 5.79
C GLY A 180 4.44 13.73 7.12
N ILE A 181 4.03 14.39 8.20
CA ILE A 181 3.83 13.76 9.51
C ILE A 181 2.63 12.77 9.45
N LEU A 182 1.52 13.15 8.82
CA LEU A 182 0.41 12.23 8.59
C LEU A 182 0.81 11.01 7.75
N ALA A 183 1.62 11.23 6.70
CA ALA A 183 2.17 10.16 5.89
C ALA A 183 3.02 9.18 6.72
N PHE A 184 3.86 9.70 7.63
CA PHE A 184 4.69 8.91 8.54
C PHE A 184 3.84 8.03 9.46
N TYR A 185 2.85 8.62 10.13
CA TYR A 185 1.93 7.91 11.03
C TYR A 185 0.84 7.10 10.29
N THR A 186 0.85 7.11 8.96
CA THR A 186 0.08 6.16 8.14
C THR A 186 0.95 4.97 7.79
N LYS A 187 2.13 5.23 7.20
CA LYS A 187 3.11 4.22 6.80
C LYS A 187 4.48 4.87 6.73
N PRO A 188 5.45 4.49 7.58
CA PRO A 188 6.70 5.24 7.77
C PRO A 188 7.47 5.57 6.50
N TYR A 189 7.49 4.70 5.50
CA TYR A 189 8.17 4.96 4.24
C TYR A 189 7.57 6.12 3.42
N ALA A 190 6.30 6.46 3.63
CA ALA A 190 5.64 7.58 2.96
C ALA A 190 6.18 8.95 3.42
N PHE A 191 6.93 8.99 4.54
CA PHE A 191 7.71 10.14 4.97
C PHE A 191 8.77 10.57 3.96
N LEU A 192 9.09 9.71 2.99
CA LEU A 192 9.97 10.01 1.86
C LEU A 192 9.62 11.34 1.16
N GLY A 193 8.33 11.71 1.12
CA GLY A 193 7.90 12.99 0.55
C GLY A 193 8.57 14.21 1.19
N THR A 194 8.81 14.18 2.51
CA THR A 194 9.49 15.28 3.22
C THR A 194 10.98 15.36 2.90
N ILE A 195 11.64 14.21 2.73
CA ILE A 195 13.05 14.11 2.33
C ILE A 195 13.23 14.66 0.91
N ILE A 196 12.35 14.24 -0.01
CA ILE A 196 12.31 14.72 -1.39
C ILE A 196 12.19 16.25 -1.41
N LEU A 197 11.20 16.79 -0.70
CA LEU A 197 10.95 18.23 -0.72
C LEU A 197 12.05 19.01 -0.03
N SER A 198 12.53 18.59 1.13
CA SER A 198 13.62 19.25 1.86
C SER A 198 14.88 19.37 1.01
N SER A 199 15.33 18.26 0.42
CA SER A 199 16.49 18.23 -0.46
C SER A 199 16.25 19.03 -1.75
N TYR A 200 15.06 18.96 -2.35
CA TYR A 200 14.71 19.75 -3.52
C TYR A 200 14.77 21.27 -3.24
N LEU A 201 14.20 21.71 -2.13
CA LEU A 201 14.27 23.11 -1.71
C LEU A 201 15.71 23.59 -1.55
N PHE A 202 16.54 22.77 -0.89
CA PHE A 202 17.93 23.12 -0.63
C PHE A 202 18.76 23.23 -1.91
N PHE A 203 18.63 22.27 -2.82
CA PHE A 203 19.46 22.24 -4.04
C PHE A 203 18.93 23.10 -5.18
N PHE A 204 17.61 23.24 -5.35
CA PHE A 204 17.03 23.80 -6.56
C PHE A 204 16.19 25.07 -6.36
N VAL A 205 15.77 25.39 -5.12
CA VAL A 205 14.92 26.57 -4.87
C VAL A 205 15.66 27.61 -4.04
N SER A 206 16.04 27.31 -2.81
CA SER A 206 16.74 28.21 -1.89
C SER A 206 17.28 27.42 -0.71
N LYS A 207 18.59 27.51 -0.45
CA LYS A 207 19.24 26.90 0.71
C LYS A 207 18.57 27.33 2.02
N LYS A 208 18.22 28.64 2.15
CA LYS A 208 17.53 29.17 3.32
C LYS A 208 16.16 28.50 3.52
N LYS A 209 15.34 28.35 2.46
CA LYS A 209 14.05 27.66 2.57
C LYS A 209 14.22 26.19 2.93
N GLY A 210 15.20 25.50 2.34
CA GLY A 210 15.50 24.10 2.65
C GLY A 210 15.90 23.90 4.10
N LEU A 211 16.78 24.76 4.63
CA LEU A 211 17.21 24.70 6.04
C LEU A 211 16.05 25.00 7.01
N ILE A 212 15.27 26.06 6.74
CA ILE A 212 14.10 26.40 7.57
C ILE A 212 13.07 25.25 7.56
N TYR A 213 12.77 24.70 6.36
CA TYR A 213 11.88 23.55 6.23
C TYR A 213 12.37 22.35 7.04
N GLY A 214 13.67 22.00 6.91
CA GLY A 214 14.27 20.89 7.65
C GLY A 214 14.24 21.11 9.17
N ALA A 215 14.53 22.32 9.65
CA ALA A 215 14.50 22.64 11.08
C ALA A 215 13.07 22.56 11.65
N VAL A 216 12.07 23.13 10.96
CA VAL A 216 10.66 23.07 11.38
C VAL A 216 10.13 21.63 11.31
N LEU A 217 10.48 20.87 10.25
CA LEU A 217 10.13 19.46 10.12
C LEU A 217 10.69 18.66 11.30
N LEU A 218 11.97 18.84 11.63
CA LEU A 218 12.62 18.15 12.75
C LEU A 218 11.92 18.47 14.08
N ALA A 219 11.65 19.75 14.34
CA ALA A 219 10.97 20.18 15.56
C ALA A 219 9.56 19.60 15.68
N LEU A 220 8.72 19.70 14.62
CA LEU A 220 7.39 19.15 14.64
C LEU A 220 7.35 17.62 14.68
N SER A 221 8.31 16.97 14.02
CA SER A 221 8.46 15.51 14.12
C SER A 221 8.83 15.09 15.55
N ALA A 222 9.76 15.78 16.19
CA ALA A 222 10.12 15.51 17.59
C ALA A 222 8.93 15.69 18.54
N ILE A 223 8.18 16.79 18.38
CA ILE A 223 6.95 17.04 19.16
C ILE A 223 5.91 15.91 18.93
N SER A 224 5.71 15.50 17.67
CA SER A 224 4.75 14.44 17.34
C SER A 224 5.18 13.09 17.92
N VAL A 225 6.48 12.77 17.89
CA VAL A 225 7.02 11.54 18.51
C VAL A 225 6.77 11.52 20.01
N VAL A 226 7.05 12.64 20.71
CA VAL A 226 6.80 12.75 22.15
C VAL A 226 5.31 12.64 22.46
N ALA A 227 4.45 13.31 21.67
CA ALA A 227 3.00 13.24 21.86
C ALA A 227 2.46 11.82 21.68
N VAL A 228 2.91 11.10 20.62
CA VAL A 228 2.49 9.72 20.37
C VAL A 228 3.04 8.78 21.44
N ALA A 229 4.32 8.90 21.83
CA ALA A 229 4.89 8.08 22.88
C ALA A 229 4.19 8.24 24.23
N TYR A 230 3.67 9.46 24.52
CA TYR A 230 2.88 9.71 25.73
C TYR A 230 1.46 9.15 25.64
N SER A 231 0.80 9.31 24.48
CA SER A 231 -0.60 8.92 24.30
C SER A 231 -0.79 7.43 23.99
N LEU A 232 0.19 6.80 23.34
CA LEU A 232 0.21 5.41 22.89
C LEU A 232 1.58 4.80 23.23
N PRO A 233 1.84 4.41 24.49
CA PRO A 233 3.19 4.04 24.96
C PRO A 233 3.86 2.90 24.21
N ALA A 234 3.09 1.91 23.73
CA ALA A 234 3.62 0.76 23.00
C ALA A 234 3.62 0.94 21.46
N TYR A 235 3.19 2.10 20.95
CA TYR A 235 3.13 2.38 19.51
C TYR A 235 4.44 2.12 18.77
N PHE A 236 5.54 2.60 19.33
CA PHE A 236 6.85 2.45 18.70
C PHE A 236 7.39 1.02 18.78
N ASP A 237 7.03 0.27 19.83
CA ASP A 237 7.37 -1.15 19.95
C ASP A 237 6.71 -1.94 18.83
N ASP A 238 5.41 -1.75 18.60
CA ASP A 238 4.67 -2.44 17.56
C ASP A 238 5.03 -1.99 16.14
N CYS A 239 4.99 -0.67 15.88
CA CYS A 239 5.13 -0.16 14.51
C CYS A 239 6.59 -0.11 14.01
N PHE A 240 7.55 0.08 14.91
CA PHE A 240 8.95 0.31 14.53
C PHE A 240 9.85 -0.86 14.91
N PHE A 241 9.92 -1.21 16.19
CA PHE A 241 10.93 -2.16 16.64
C PHE A 241 10.67 -3.57 16.13
N THR A 242 9.41 -3.99 16.02
CA THR A 242 9.07 -5.27 15.41
C THR A 242 9.36 -5.31 13.91
N SER A 243 9.17 -4.17 13.21
CA SER A 243 9.41 -4.06 11.76
C SER A 243 10.89 -3.88 11.39
N LEU A 244 11.69 -3.20 12.24
CA LEU A 244 13.12 -2.95 12.00
C LEU A 244 14.00 -4.19 12.18
N ASN A 245 13.50 -5.22 12.83
CA ASN A 245 14.20 -6.49 13.05
C ASN A 245 14.32 -7.39 11.79
N MET A 246 13.86 -6.91 10.64
CA MET A 246 13.96 -7.63 9.38
C MET A 246 15.41 -7.72 8.89
N THR A 247 15.96 -8.92 8.83
CA THR A 247 17.36 -9.17 8.45
C THR A 247 17.57 -9.07 6.95
N HIS A 248 18.68 -8.44 6.54
CA HIS A 248 19.18 -8.54 5.17
C HIS A 248 19.60 -9.98 4.87
N SER A 249 18.91 -10.63 3.96
CA SER A 249 19.27 -11.96 3.47
C SER A 249 19.53 -11.93 1.97
N TRP A 250 20.28 -12.91 1.46
CA TRP A 250 20.45 -13.11 0.02
C TRP A 250 19.08 -13.29 -0.68
N GLU A 251 18.16 -13.95 -0.03
CA GLU A 251 16.78 -14.13 -0.52
C GLU A 251 16.04 -12.80 -0.72
N SER A 252 16.26 -11.82 0.18
CA SER A 252 15.67 -10.49 0.03
C SER A 252 16.18 -9.78 -1.22
N MET A 253 17.46 -9.95 -1.56
CA MET A 253 18.02 -9.42 -2.81
C MET A 253 17.44 -10.10 -4.05
N GLN A 254 17.29 -11.42 -4.03
CA GLN A 254 16.66 -12.16 -5.14
C GLN A 254 15.21 -11.72 -5.34
N ARG A 255 14.45 -11.55 -4.26
CA ARG A 255 13.09 -11.01 -4.31
C ARG A 255 13.07 -9.58 -4.88
N LEU A 256 13.99 -8.72 -4.47
CA LEU A 256 14.11 -7.37 -5.02
C LEU A 256 14.33 -7.39 -6.54
N TYR A 257 15.28 -8.19 -7.03
CA TYR A 257 15.52 -8.32 -8.48
C TYR A 257 14.32 -8.87 -9.24
N TYR A 258 13.61 -9.83 -8.66
CA TYR A 258 12.36 -10.32 -9.22
C TYR A 258 11.31 -9.20 -9.35
N GLN A 259 11.13 -8.38 -8.29
CA GLN A 259 10.18 -7.27 -8.30
C GLN A 259 10.56 -6.16 -9.28
N ILE A 260 11.85 -5.82 -9.38
CA ILE A 260 12.37 -4.86 -10.38
C ILE A 260 12.06 -5.38 -11.79
N ASN A 261 12.32 -6.65 -12.06
CA ASN A 261 12.06 -7.26 -13.37
C ASN A 261 10.55 -7.24 -13.67
N LEU A 262 9.70 -7.64 -12.74
CA LEU A 262 8.25 -7.62 -12.91
C LEU A 262 7.74 -6.18 -13.15
N TYR A 263 8.16 -5.22 -12.32
CA TYR A 263 7.82 -3.81 -12.49
C TYR A 263 8.26 -3.27 -13.87
N SER A 264 9.48 -3.58 -14.28
CA SER A 264 10.02 -3.18 -15.58
C SER A 264 9.24 -3.78 -16.75
N ARG A 265 8.81 -5.04 -16.65
CA ARG A 265 7.96 -5.68 -17.66
C ARG A 265 6.58 -5.02 -17.75
N LEU A 266 5.99 -4.68 -16.61
CA LEU A 266 4.68 -4.02 -16.56
C LEU A 266 4.72 -2.60 -17.14
N HIS A 267 5.84 -1.91 -17.01
CA HIS A 267 6.06 -0.56 -17.55
C HIS A 267 6.96 -0.54 -18.79
N GLN A 268 7.26 -1.68 -19.42
CA GLN A 268 8.28 -1.80 -20.48
C GLN A 268 8.06 -0.82 -21.64
N TRP A 269 6.84 -0.64 -22.09
CA TRP A 269 6.52 0.25 -23.18
C TRP A 269 6.67 1.72 -22.80
N THR A 270 6.31 2.09 -21.57
CA THR A 270 6.57 3.43 -21.03
C THR A 270 8.06 3.70 -20.93
N LEU A 271 8.84 2.76 -20.40
CA LEU A 271 10.30 2.88 -20.26
C LEU A 271 10.98 2.96 -21.63
N LEU A 272 10.58 2.13 -22.59
CA LEU A 272 11.08 2.19 -23.97
C LEU A 272 10.84 3.56 -24.58
N MET A 273 9.63 4.10 -24.45
CA MET A 273 9.29 5.41 -24.99
C MET A 273 10.05 6.57 -24.32
N ILE A 274 10.32 6.46 -23.00
CA ILE A 274 11.19 7.41 -22.30
C ILE A 274 12.61 7.35 -22.88
N CYS A 275 13.17 6.16 -23.11
CA CYS A 275 14.49 5.99 -23.73
C CYS A 275 14.52 6.62 -25.14
N VAL A 276 13.51 6.35 -25.97
CA VAL A 276 13.39 6.95 -27.31
C VAL A 276 13.33 8.48 -27.23
N PHE A 277 12.54 9.03 -26.29
CA PHE A 277 12.46 10.47 -26.06
C PHE A 277 13.80 11.07 -25.65
N LEU A 278 14.53 10.43 -24.75
CA LEU A 278 15.85 10.90 -24.29
C LEU A 278 16.86 10.89 -25.44
N ILE A 279 16.91 9.80 -26.20
CA ILE A 279 17.77 9.67 -27.39
C ILE A 279 17.42 10.79 -28.38
N TRP A 280 16.15 10.95 -28.73
CA TRP A 280 15.71 12.00 -29.66
C TRP A 280 16.09 13.39 -29.16
N HIS A 281 15.94 13.67 -27.87
CA HIS A 281 16.29 14.96 -27.27
C HIS A 281 17.78 15.25 -27.33
N ILE A 282 18.62 14.24 -27.06
CA ILE A 282 20.08 14.33 -27.16
C ILE A 282 20.51 14.67 -28.60
N PHE A 283 19.99 13.94 -29.60
CA PHE A 283 20.36 14.16 -31.02
C PHE A 283 19.86 15.48 -31.57
N ASN A 284 18.66 15.90 -31.19
CA ASN A 284 18.10 17.13 -31.74
C ASN A 284 18.54 18.44 -31.06
N ARG A 285 19.33 18.33 -29.97
CA ARG A 285 19.78 19.48 -29.16
C ARG A 285 18.68 20.52 -28.92
N THR A 286 17.44 20.08 -28.84
CA THR A 286 16.29 20.98 -28.69
C THR A 286 16.41 21.67 -27.34
N LYS A 287 16.65 22.98 -27.35
CA LYS A 287 16.58 23.82 -26.15
C LYS A 287 15.12 23.79 -25.70
N VAL A 288 14.77 22.85 -24.83
CA VAL A 288 13.47 22.88 -24.17
C VAL A 288 13.43 24.16 -23.34
N ARG A 289 12.85 25.23 -23.86
CA ARG A 289 12.51 26.43 -23.09
C ARG A 289 11.37 26.04 -22.17
N LEU A 290 11.72 25.56 -20.95
CA LEU A 290 10.76 25.34 -19.92
C LEU A 290 10.32 26.70 -19.37
N GLN A 291 9.04 26.99 -19.47
CA GLN A 291 8.45 28.10 -18.71
C GLN A 291 8.66 27.80 -17.20
N ASP A 292 9.04 28.82 -16.43
CA ASP A 292 9.51 28.63 -15.03
C ASP A 292 8.67 27.71 -14.13
N PRO A 293 7.32 27.76 -14.11
CA PRO A 293 6.55 26.86 -13.28
C PRO A 293 6.64 25.39 -13.70
N ALA A 294 6.60 25.11 -15.01
CA ALA A 294 6.68 23.75 -15.53
C ALA A 294 8.09 23.16 -15.35
N ARG A 295 9.15 23.99 -15.38
CA ARG A 295 10.53 23.56 -15.12
C ARG A 295 10.67 23.00 -13.70
N HIS A 296 10.21 23.73 -12.70
CA HIS A 296 10.25 23.24 -11.33
C HIS A 296 9.39 21.98 -11.13
N GLY A 297 8.24 21.88 -11.80
CA GLY A 297 7.38 20.69 -11.73
C GLY A 297 8.07 19.43 -12.24
N ILE A 298 8.71 19.48 -13.43
CA ILE A 298 9.39 18.30 -13.99
C ILE A 298 10.68 17.98 -13.22
N LEU A 299 11.46 18.98 -12.83
CA LEU A 299 12.65 18.75 -12.01
C LEU A 299 12.31 18.10 -10.67
N LEU A 300 11.25 18.57 -10.02
CA LEU A 300 10.75 17.97 -8.78
C LEU A 300 10.28 16.53 -9.00
N THR A 301 9.59 16.26 -10.11
CA THR A 301 9.13 14.90 -10.48
C THR A 301 10.31 13.95 -10.69
N VAL A 302 11.33 14.37 -11.45
CA VAL A 302 12.54 13.56 -11.68
C VAL A 302 13.30 13.35 -10.37
N TRP A 303 13.45 14.40 -9.55
CA TRP A 303 14.09 14.32 -8.24
C TRP A 303 13.36 13.35 -7.31
N ALA A 304 12.02 13.43 -7.28
CA ALA A 304 11.19 12.52 -6.48
C ALA A 304 11.30 11.08 -6.97
N GLY A 305 11.26 10.85 -8.28
CA GLY A 305 11.47 9.52 -8.85
C GLY A 305 12.84 8.93 -8.52
N SER A 306 13.90 9.76 -8.55
CA SER A 306 15.26 9.34 -8.19
C SER A 306 15.37 8.93 -6.71
N TRP A 307 14.81 9.72 -5.79
CA TRP A 307 14.74 9.38 -4.37
C TRP A 307 13.92 8.11 -4.12
N SER A 308 12.78 7.97 -4.80
CA SER A 308 11.95 6.77 -4.71
C SER A 308 12.70 5.52 -5.16
N ALA A 309 13.39 5.58 -6.30
CA ALA A 309 14.21 4.48 -6.80
C ALA A 309 15.37 4.16 -5.84
N PHE A 310 16.02 5.19 -5.27
CA PHE A 310 17.10 5.03 -4.28
C PHE A 310 16.59 4.30 -3.03
N VAL A 311 15.48 4.74 -2.44
CA VAL A 311 14.91 4.14 -1.22
C VAL A 311 14.41 2.72 -1.50
N LEU A 312 13.76 2.48 -2.65
CA LEU A 312 13.34 1.14 -3.06
C LEU A 312 14.51 0.18 -3.21
N TYR A 313 15.63 0.62 -3.76
CA TYR A 313 16.79 -0.24 -3.95
C TYR A 313 17.60 -0.44 -2.65
N PHE A 314 17.92 0.64 -1.94
CA PHE A 314 18.87 0.61 -0.81
C PHE A 314 18.24 0.36 0.56
N SER A 315 16.94 0.63 0.73
CA SER A 315 16.25 0.47 1.99
C SER A 315 15.17 -0.62 1.90
N LEU A 316 13.98 -0.27 1.40
CA LEU A 316 12.84 -1.19 1.40
C LEU A 316 13.09 -2.50 0.64
N GLY A 317 13.86 -2.44 -0.44
CA GLY A 317 14.16 -3.60 -1.26
C GLY A 317 15.06 -4.63 -0.61
N ARG A 318 15.92 -4.20 0.30
CA ARG A 318 16.84 -5.10 1.01
C ARG A 318 16.21 -5.72 2.26
N HIS A 319 15.14 -5.13 2.79
CA HIS A 319 14.39 -5.72 3.87
C HIS A 319 13.32 -6.66 3.31
N SER A 320 13.13 -7.78 3.89
CA SER A 320 12.21 -8.92 3.74
C SER A 320 11.17 -8.97 2.61
N GLY A 321 11.20 -8.07 1.68
CA GLY A 321 10.32 -8.06 0.53
C GLY A 321 9.99 -6.65 0.09
N ALA A 322 10.79 -6.11 -0.85
CA ALA A 322 10.28 -5.10 -1.75
C ALA A 322 9.13 -5.74 -2.50
N MET A 323 7.97 -5.56 -1.99
CA MET A 323 6.76 -6.02 -2.66
C MET A 323 6.45 -5.04 -3.79
N LEU A 324 5.84 -5.54 -4.85
CA LEU A 324 5.51 -4.75 -6.05
C LEU A 324 4.70 -3.48 -5.75
N TRP A 325 3.85 -3.52 -4.73
CA TRP A 325 3.06 -2.34 -4.31
C TRP A 325 3.90 -1.15 -3.84
N TYR A 326 5.12 -1.35 -3.28
CA TYR A 326 6.00 -0.23 -2.96
C TYR A 326 6.46 0.52 -4.21
N PHE A 327 6.74 -0.20 -5.32
CA PHE A 327 7.05 0.42 -6.59
C PHE A 327 5.86 1.22 -7.14
N PHE A 328 4.66 0.67 -7.03
CA PHE A 328 3.45 1.34 -7.48
C PHE A 328 3.11 2.57 -6.65
N GLN A 329 3.33 2.54 -5.34
CA GLN A 329 3.02 3.66 -4.45
C GLN A 329 4.09 4.76 -4.47
N LEU A 330 5.38 4.40 -4.53
CA LEU A 330 6.48 5.36 -4.41
C LEU A 330 7.06 5.82 -5.75
N LEU A 331 7.14 4.95 -6.76
CA LEU A 331 7.82 5.24 -8.01
C LEU A 331 6.87 5.57 -9.16
N SER A 332 5.77 4.78 -9.32
CA SER A 332 4.88 4.94 -10.47
C SER A 332 4.25 6.34 -10.59
N PRO A 333 3.83 7.04 -9.53
CA PRO A 333 3.29 8.38 -9.68
C PRO A 333 4.26 9.34 -10.39
N PHE A 334 5.53 9.30 -10.01
CA PHE A 334 6.56 10.18 -10.58
C PHE A 334 7.00 9.73 -11.97
N LEU A 335 7.14 8.42 -12.19
CA LEU A 335 7.44 7.85 -13.51
C LEU A 335 6.38 8.26 -14.53
N LEU A 336 5.10 8.09 -14.20
CA LEU A 336 3.99 8.34 -15.12
C LEU A 336 3.76 9.84 -15.37
N VAL A 337 3.97 10.69 -14.35
CA VAL A 337 3.96 12.15 -14.53
C VAL A 337 5.07 12.58 -15.48
N GLY A 338 6.30 12.10 -15.26
CA GLY A 338 7.45 12.38 -16.11
C GLY A 338 7.24 11.89 -17.55
N ALA A 339 6.72 10.67 -17.72
CA ALA A 339 6.43 10.08 -19.02
C ALA A 339 5.37 10.88 -19.80
N ALA A 340 4.23 11.16 -19.17
CA ALA A 340 3.16 11.94 -19.83
C ALA A 340 3.63 13.33 -20.26
N TRP A 341 4.42 14.00 -19.40
CA TRP A 341 5.03 15.29 -19.74
C TRP A 341 6.01 15.17 -20.91
N ALA A 342 6.87 14.15 -20.94
CA ALA A 342 7.84 13.91 -22.00
C ALA A 342 7.14 13.64 -23.35
N PHE A 343 6.17 12.74 -23.36
CA PHE A 343 5.42 12.38 -24.57
C PHE A 343 4.64 13.57 -25.14
N ASN A 344 4.12 14.44 -24.28
CA ASN A 344 3.43 15.69 -24.71
C ASN A 344 4.33 16.65 -25.50
N ARG A 345 5.66 16.48 -25.46
CA ARG A 345 6.64 17.26 -26.24
C ARG A 345 6.90 16.71 -27.64
N ILE A 346 6.43 15.52 -27.94
CA ILE A 346 6.54 14.89 -29.25
C ILE A 346 5.30 15.32 -30.05
N GLU A 347 5.47 16.18 -31.07
CA GLU A 347 4.34 16.68 -31.87
C GLU A 347 3.53 15.54 -32.51
N LEU A 348 4.19 14.46 -32.91
CA LEU A 348 3.59 13.29 -33.55
C LEU A 348 3.18 12.19 -32.52
N TRP A 349 3.12 12.50 -31.22
CA TRP A 349 2.80 11.49 -30.20
C TRP A 349 1.50 10.71 -30.47
N PRO A 350 0.41 11.34 -31.06
CA PRO A 350 -0.82 10.59 -31.28
C PRO A 350 -0.68 9.45 -32.29
N ILE A 351 0.35 9.46 -33.10
CA ILE A 351 0.64 8.40 -34.08
C ILE A 351 1.75 7.49 -33.54
N LEU A 352 2.85 8.08 -33.07
CA LEU A 352 4.05 7.33 -32.71
C LEU A 352 3.94 6.62 -31.34
N CYS A 353 3.32 7.28 -30.35
CA CYS A 353 3.26 6.76 -28.99
C CYS A 353 2.02 5.91 -28.71
N THR A 354 0.88 6.19 -29.37
CA THR A 354 -0.40 5.51 -29.09
C THR A 354 -0.32 3.99 -29.05
N PRO A 355 0.32 3.27 -29.99
CA PRO A 355 0.40 1.82 -29.94
C PRO A 355 1.08 1.34 -28.65
N PHE A 356 2.17 1.97 -28.24
CA PHE A 356 2.93 1.60 -27.04
C PHE A 356 2.17 1.93 -25.77
N LEU A 357 1.44 3.06 -25.73
CA LEU A 357 0.62 3.46 -24.59
C LEU A 357 -0.57 2.50 -24.40
N VAL A 358 -1.19 2.04 -25.49
CA VAL A 358 -2.24 1.01 -25.46
C VAL A 358 -1.67 -0.34 -25.01
N LEU A 359 -0.54 -0.76 -25.57
CA LEU A 359 0.13 -2.01 -25.17
C LEU A 359 0.49 -2.00 -23.68
N ASN A 360 0.91 -0.85 -23.15
CA ASN A 360 1.21 -0.72 -21.72
C ASN A 360 -0.04 -0.92 -20.84
N LEU A 361 -1.16 -0.30 -21.22
CA LEU A 361 -2.44 -0.51 -20.53
C LEU A 361 -2.91 -1.97 -20.63
N LEU A 362 -2.79 -2.60 -21.80
CA LEU A 362 -3.12 -4.01 -21.98
C LEU A 362 -2.26 -4.89 -21.06
N THR A 363 -0.95 -4.67 -21.02
CA THR A 363 -0.04 -5.43 -20.15
C THR A 363 -0.40 -5.25 -18.68
N MET A 364 -0.64 -4.00 -18.25
CA MET A 364 -0.94 -3.70 -16.86
C MET A 364 -2.31 -4.25 -16.43
N THR A 365 -3.30 -4.28 -17.31
CA THR A 365 -4.66 -4.71 -16.99
C THR A 365 -4.95 -6.18 -17.31
N ALA A 366 -3.99 -6.95 -17.78
CA ALA A 366 -4.19 -8.32 -18.25
C ALA A 366 -4.84 -9.24 -17.19
N GLY A 367 -4.49 -9.09 -15.91
CA GLY A 367 -5.07 -9.87 -14.80
C GLY A 367 -6.28 -9.22 -14.12
N GLN A 368 -6.75 -8.07 -14.61
CA GLN A 368 -7.83 -7.31 -13.95
C GLN A 368 -9.17 -7.62 -14.61
N ASP A 369 -9.74 -8.79 -14.29
CA ASP A 369 -11.07 -9.17 -14.71
C ASP A 369 -12.03 -9.14 -13.50
N TYR A 370 -13.06 -8.29 -13.57
CA TYR A 370 -14.05 -8.16 -12.50
C TYR A 370 -14.85 -9.47 -12.28
N LYS A 371 -14.94 -10.34 -13.28
CA LYS A 371 -15.67 -11.62 -13.17
C LYS A 371 -15.07 -12.53 -12.12
N VAL A 372 -13.75 -12.45 -11.87
CA VAL A 372 -13.08 -13.27 -10.85
C VAL A 372 -13.73 -13.14 -9.46
N PHE A 373 -14.32 -11.98 -9.15
CA PHE A 373 -15.02 -11.76 -7.87
C PHE A 373 -16.40 -12.40 -7.81
N TYR A 374 -16.97 -12.77 -8.92
CA TYR A 374 -18.26 -13.47 -9.01
C TYR A 374 -18.09 -14.98 -9.20
N ASP A 375 -17.12 -15.38 -10.01
CA ASP A 375 -16.88 -16.77 -10.37
C ASP A 375 -16.22 -17.58 -9.22
N HIS A 376 -15.57 -16.90 -8.26
CA HIS A 376 -14.82 -17.54 -7.16
C HIS A 376 -15.38 -17.20 -5.78
N ARG A 377 -16.71 -17.20 -5.65
CA ARG A 377 -17.38 -17.07 -4.34
C ARG A 377 -17.55 -18.39 -3.61
N ASP A 378 -17.36 -19.52 -4.30
CA ASP A 378 -17.54 -20.84 -3.76
C ASP A 378 -16.69 -21.09 -2.51
N GLY A 379 -17.23 -21.87 -1.58
CA GLY A 379 -16.62 -22.17 -0.30
C GLY A 379 -16.76 -21.07 0.77
N TRP A 380 -16.91 -19.79 0.38
CA TRP A 380 -17.06 -18.71 1.37
C TRP A 380 -18.40 -18.74 2.11
N PRO A 381 -19.57 -18.95 1.45
CA PRO A 381 -20.85 -19.03 2.14
C PRO A 381 -20.88 -20.14 3.19
N GLU A 382 -20.38 -21.34 2.83
CA GLU A 382 -20.32 -22.49 3.73
C GLU A 382 -19.40 -22.22 4.91
N LEU A 383 -18.18 -21.69 4.67
CA LEU A 383 -17.25 -21.34 5.71
C LEU A 383 -17.80 -20.26 6.64
N THR A 384 -18.44 -19.23 6.09
CA THR A 384 -19.08 -18.15 6.86
C THR A 384 -20.23 -18.70 7.73
N MET A 385 -21.04 -19.64 7.18
CA MET A 385 -22.09 -20.31 7.93
C MET A 385 -21.51 -21.16 9.07
N VAL A 386 -20.38 -21.85 8.85
CA VAL A 386 -19.70 -22.60 9.91
C VAL A 386 -19.21 -21.62 10.98
N ILE A 387 -18.50 -20.56 10.60
CA ILE A 387 -17.99 -19.53 11.52
C ILE A 387 -19.13 -18.94 12.37
N SER A 388 -20.30 -18.68 11.79
CA SER A 388 -21.42 -18.04 12.50
C SER A 388 -21.96 -18.88 13.68
N LYS A 389 -21.82 -20.20 13.64
CA LYS A 389 -22.35 -21.13 14.65
C LYS A 389 -21.53 -21.19 15.93
N TYR A 390 -20.27 -20.79 15.92
CA TYR A 390 -19.34 -20.91 17.02
C TYR A 390 -18.91 -19.55 17.55
N GLN A 391 -18.68 -19.40 18.84
CA GLN A 391 -18.29 -18.13 19.46
C GLN A 391 -16.78 -18.04 19.65
N ASN A 392 -16.15 -19.08 20.17
CA ASN A 392 -14.74 -19.07 20.50
C ASN A 392 -13.96 -19.87 19.44
N ILE A 393 -13.36 -19.16 18.47
CA ILE A 393 -12.68 -19.76 17.33
C ILE A 393 -11.21 -19.43 17.35
N LEU A 394 -10.33 -20.44 17.45
CA LEU A 394 -8.92 -20.24 17.14
C LEU A 394 -8.78 -20.09 15.61
N ASN A 395 -8.48 -18.90 15.15
CA ASN A 395 -8.60 -18.54 13.77
C ASN A 395 -7.30 -18.53 12.97
N SER A 396 -7.42 -18.84 11.69
CA SER A 396 -6.44 -18.48 10.67
C SER A 396 -6.51 -16.99 10.34
N PRO A 397 -5.38 -16.33 9.95
CA PRO A 397 -5.36 -14.94 9.46
C PRO A 397 -6.38 -14.64 8.36
N LEU A 398 -6.68 -15.62 7.53
CA LEU A 398 -7.58 -15.48 6.39
C LEU A 398 -8.99 -15.04 6.78
N ILE A 399 -9.49 -15.52 7.92
CA ILE A 399 -10.86 -15.24 8.38
C ILE A 399 -10.92 -14.13 9.44
N ALA A 400 -9.80 -13.52 9.76
CA ALA A 400 -9.72 -12.51 10.82
C ALA A 400 -10.70 -11.35 10.63
N SER A 401 -10.81 -10.83 9.40
CA SER A 401 -11.75 -9.76 9.08
C SER A 401 -13.23 -10.16 9.26
N LEU A 402 -13.59 -11.42 8.95
CA LEU A 402 -14.95 -11.93 9.18
C LEU A 402 -15.26 -12.05 10.67
N LEU A 403 -14.30 -12.44 11.49
CA LEU A 403 -14.49 -12.51 12.95
C LEU A 403 -14.69 -11.10 13.53
N VAL A 404 -13.91 -10.12 13.08
CA VAL A 404 -14.08 -8.71 13.49
C VAL A 404 -15.48 -8.21 13.12
N GLU A 405 -15.96 -8.46 11.89
CA GLU A 405 -17.32 -8.09 11.47
C GLU A 405 -18.41 -8.74 12.32
N GLN A 406 -18.19 -9.97 12.80
CA GLN A 406 -19.13 -10.70 13.64
C GLN A 406 -18.98 -10.41 15.13
N GLY A 407 -18.06 -9.51 15.52
CA GLY A 407 -17.80 -9.17 16.93
C GLY A 407 -17.26 -10.34 17.76
N LYS A 408 -16.54 -11.29 17.14
CA LYS A 408 -16.00 -12.48 17.79
C LYS A 408 -14.56 -12.26 18.25
N PRO A 409 -14.11 -13.02 19.28
CA PRO A 409 -12.71 -13.01 19.72
C PRO A 409 -11.76 -13.33 18.57
N LEU A 410 -10.62 -12.66 18.56
CA LEU A 410 -9.57 -12.82 17.56
C LEU A 410 -8.28 -13.27 18.22
N TYR A 411 -7.61 -14.26 17.64
CA TYR A 411 -6.34 -14.80 18.13
C TYR A 411 -5.18 -14.56 17.15
N ASP A 412 -5.48 -14.52 15.85
CA ASP A 412 -4.50 -14.19 14.81
C ASP A 412 -5.12 -13.21 13.81
N ASN A 413 -4.59 -12.00 13.78
CA ASN A 413 -5.08 -10.93 12.90
C ASN A 413 -4.32 -10.85 11.55
N GLY A 414 -3.39 -11.77 11.29
CA GLY A 414 -2.55 -11.79 10.10
C GLY A 414 -1.23 -11.01 10.24
N GLN A 415 -0.93 -10.48 11.41
CA GLN A 415 0.35 -9.82 11.73
C GLN A 415 1.07 -10.45 12.93
N THR A 416 0.48 -11.47 13.54
CA THR A 416 1.04 -12.18 14.69
C THR A 416 2.47 -12.67 14.42
N GLU A 417 2.75 -13.17 13.21
CA GLU A 417 4.09 -13.61 12.81
C GLU A 417 5.14 -12.48 12.90
N TYR A 418 4.77 -11.24 12.59
CA TYR A 418 5.69 -10.10 12.70
C TYR A 418 6.07 -9.83 14.15
N PHE A 419 5.11 -9.85 15.05
CA PHE A 419 5.34 -9.69 16.48
C PHE A 419 6.29 -10.77 17.02
N LEU A 420 6.03 -12.01 16.66
CA LEU A 420 6.82 -13.17 17.10
C LEU A 420 8.24 -13.14 16.53
N SER A 421 8.40 -12.85 15.24
CA SER A 421 9.72 -12.73 14.62
C SER A 421 10.52 -11.55 15.15
N GLY A 422 9.87 -10.48 15.55
CA GLY A 422 10.48 -9.34 16.22
C GLY A 422 11.02 -9.70 17.61
N ALA A 423 10.27 -10.52 18.36
CA ALA A 423 10.66 -10.96 19.69
C ALA A 423 11.84 -11.95 19.70
N GLU A 424 11.94 -12.83 18.70
CA GLU A 424 12.99 -13.86 18.61
C GLU A 424 14.33 -13.34 18.04
N ARG A 425 14.31 -12.31 17.19
CA ARG A 425 15.51 -11.86 16.47
C ARG A 425 16.33 -10.84 17.23
N ASN A 426 17.59 -11.19 17.51
CA ASN A 426 18.62 -10.25 17.99
C ASN A 426 19.06 -9.31 16.86
N GLY A 427 18.27 -8.25 16.57
CA GLY A 427 18.66 -7.22 15.63
C GLY A 427 19.78 -6.33 16.22
N TRP A 428 20.60 -5.71 15.33
CA TRP A 428 21.65 -4.75 15.72
C TRP A 428 21.11 -3.58 16.55
N MET A 429 19.83 -3.25 16.43
CA MET A 429 19.14 -2.23 17.22
C MET A 429 18.99 -2.58 18.71
N ARG A 430 18.99 -3.87 19.09
CA ARG A 430 18.99 -4.27 20.51
C ARG A 430 20.19 -3.76 21.30
N GLY A 431 21.34 -3.50 20.62
CA GLY A 431 22.51 -2.90 21.24
C GLY A 431 22.35 -1.40 21.53
N PHE A 432 21.50 -0.69 20.78
CA PHE A 432 21.28 0.75 20.94
C PHE A 432 20.10 1.09 21.84
N PHE A 433 19.02 0.30 21.72
CA PHE A 433 17.84 0.44 22.58
C PHE A 433 17.76 -0.81 23.42
N LYS A 434 17.90 -0.70 24.72
CA LYS A 434 17.53 -1.79 25.63
C LYS A 434 16.08 -2.10 25.37
N GLN A 435 15.84 -3.08 24.50
CA GLN A 435 14.50 -3.59 24.28
C GLN A 435 14.08 -4.21 25.60
N ASP A 436 13.06 -3.65 26.18
CA ASP A 436 12.42 -4.23 27.35
C ASP A 436 12.01 -5.65 26.99
N ASP A 437 12.27 -6.62 27.83
CA ASP A 437 11.85 -8.02 27.63
C ASP A 437 10.32 -8.19 27.56
N ARG A 438 9.57 -7.08 27.66
CA ARG A 438 8.10 -7.05 27.63
C ARG A 438 7.50 -7.71 26.40
N VAL A 439 8.01 -7.42 25.20
CA VAL A 439 7.51 -8.02 23.95
C VAL A 439 7.71 -9.53 23.96
N TYR A 440 8.89 -9.98 24.39
CA TYR A 440 9.21 -11.39 24.48
C TYR A 440 8.39 -12.12 25.57
N LEU A 441 8.24 -11.50 26.73
CA LEU A 441 7.43 -12.05 27.83
C LEU A 441 5.95 -12.12 27.41
N GLN A 442 5.42 -11.10 26.74
CA GLN A 442 4.04 -11.11 26.25
C GLN A 442 3.81 -12.22 25.22
N MET A 443 4.77 -12.45 24.34
CA MET A 443 4.73 -13.57 23.39
C MET A 443 4.66 -14.92 24.11
N LEU A 444 5.53 -15.14 25.10
CA LEU A 444 5.53 -16.38 25.88
C LEU A 444 4.21 -16.59 26.63
N MET A 445 3.66 -15.51 27.21
CA MET A 445 2.37 -15.56 27.90
C MET A 445 1.24 -15.91 26.94
N PHE A 446 1.22 -15.30 25.74
CA PHE A 446 0.24 -15.60 24.71
C PHE A 446 0.28 -17.08 24.30
N PHE A 447 1.46 -17.64 24.03
CA PHE A 447 1.57 -19.06 23.66
C PHE A 447 1.15 -19.99 24.77
N LYS A 448 1.53 -19.68 26.00
CA LYS A 448 1.11 -20.46 27.16
C LYS A 448 -0.42 -20.45 27.33
N ASP A 449 -1.05 -19.29 27.10
CA ASP A 449 -2.50 -19.15 27.14
C ASP A 449 -3.18 -19.97 26.03
N ILE A 450 -2.72 -19.85 24.78
CA ILE A 450 -3.27 -20.62 23.65
C ILE A 450 -3.14 -22.13 23.88
N ARG A 451 -1.99 -22.62 24.35
CA ARG A 451 -1.79 -24.05 24.68
C ARG A 451 -2.74 -24.48 25.74
N SER A 452 -2.84 -23.75 26.85
CA SER A 452 -3.78 -24.07 27.92
C SER A 452 -5.22 -24.14 27.44
N LYS A 453 -5.64 -23.21 26.58
CA LYS A 453 -6.98 -23.21 25.98
C LYS A 453 -7.22 -24.40 25.04
N ILE A 454 -6.19 -24.86 24.31
CA ILE A 454 -6.27 -26.07 23.48
C ILE A 454 -6.42 -27.31 24.37
N GLU A 455 -5.58 -27.46 25.40
CA GLU A 455 -5.63 -28.58 26.35
C GLU A 455 -6.96 -28.67 27.11
N ASN A 456 -7.51 -27.51 27.50
CA ASN A 456 -8.80 -27.41 28.19
C ASN A 456 -10.01 -27.46 27.24
N LYS A 457 -9.80 -27.58 25.92
CA LYS A 457 -10.85 -27.62 24.89
C LYS A 457 -11.77 -26.40 24.94
N GLU A 458 -11.20 -25.21 25.19
CA GLU A 458 -11.96 -23.95 25.29
C GLU A 458 -12.39 -23.39 23.93
N PHE A 459 -11.76 -23.82 22.84
CA PHE A 459 -12.19 -23.43 21.51
C PHE A 459 -13.33 -24.31 21.01
N ASP A 460 -14.45 -23.69 20.61
CA ASP A 460 -15.57 -24.41 19.98
C ASP A 460 -15.18 -24.96 18.60
N LEU A 461 -14.28 -24.24 17.92
CA LEU A 461 -13.78 -24.58 16.60
C LEU A 461 -12.34 -24.05 16.43
N ILE A 462 -11.49 -24.82 15.77
CA ILE A 462 -10.17 -24.38 15.34
C ILE A 462 -10.15 -24.37 13.81
N ILE A 463 -9.77 -23.24 13.21
CA ILE A 463 -9.64 -23.06 11.77
C ILE A 463 -8.20 -22.71 11.44
N LEU A 464 -7.50 -23.64 10.82
CA LEU A 464 -6.07 -23.48 10.51
C LEU A 464 -5.80 -23.47 9.02
N GLN A 465 -4.87 -22.64 8.64
CA GLN A 465 -4.25 -22.70 7.33
C GLN A 465 -2.91 -23.44 7.47
N PRO A 466 -2.69 -24.59 6.79
CA PRO A 466 -1.52 -25.44 7.01
C PRO A 466 -0.15 -24.74 6.85
N SER A 467 -0.09 -23.70 6.03
CA SER A 467 1.13 -22.90 5.79
C SER A 467 1.38 -21.79 6.82
N LEU A 468 0.43 -21.52 7.70
CA LEU A 468 0.44 -20.44 8.68
C LEU A 468 0.02 -20.96 10.06
N LEU A 469 0.52 -22.14 10.43
CA LEU A 469 0.30 -22.66 11.78
C LEU A 469 0.95 -21.71 12.79
N PRO A 470 0.19 -21.18 13.76
CA PRO A 470 0.80 -20.49 14.87
C PRO A 470 1.71 -21.50 15.61
N LEU A 471 2.99 -21.37 15.35
CA LEU A 471 4.13 -21.71 16.19
C LEU A 471 4.01 -23.00 17.03
N GLY A 472 4.17 -24.13 16.37
CA GLY A 472 4.42 -25.39 17.06
C GLY A 472 3.23 -26.07 17.74
N VAL A 473 2.02 -25.47 17.69
CA VAL A 473 0.80 -26.07 18.30
C VAL A 473 0.08 -27.09 17.41
N GLY A 474 0.56 -27.35 16.21
CA GLY A 474 -0.13 -28.23 15.25
C GLY A 474 -0.26 -29.68 15.70
N ASP A 475 0.72 -30.22 16.45
CA ASP A 475 0.65 -31.56 16.94
C ASP A 475 -0.19 -31.66 18.25
N GLU A 476 -0.12 -30.63 19.10
CA GLU A 476 -0.95 -30.51 20.30
C GLU A 476 -2.46 -30.50 19.97
N ILE A 477 -2.84 -29.80 18.85
CA ILE A 477 -4.23 -29.78 18.42
C ILE A 477 -4.77 -31.18 18.14
N LYS A 478 -3.99 -32.09 17.54
CA LYS A 478 -4.41 -33.46 17.22
C LYS A 478 -4.69 -34.31 18.44
N GLU A 479 -4.13 -33.98 19.60
CA GLU A 479 -4.36 -34.71 20.85
C GLU A 479 -5.71 -34.36 21.47
N PHE A 480 -6.20 -33.13 21.29
CA PHE A 480 -7.40 -32.62 21.95
C PHE A 480 -8.56 -32.33 21.03
N TYR A 481 -8.31 -32.26 19.71
CA TYR A 481 -9.31 -31.90 18.69
C TYR A 481 -9.35 -32.92 17.56
N LYS A 482 -10.57 -33.21 17.11
CA LYS A 482 -10.84 -34.10 15.99
C LYS A 482 -10.92 -33.29 14.69
N TYR A 483 -10.22 -33.76 13.65
CA TYR A 483 -10.36 -33.24 12.31
C TYR A 483 -11.77 -33.49 11.77
N GLU A 484 -12.46 -32.45 11.29
CA GLU A 484 -13.80 -32.52 10.70
C GLU A 484 -13.82 -32.40 9.20
N GLY A 485 -12.87 -31.71 8.64
CA GLY A 485 -12.82 -31.50 7.20
C GLY A 485 -11.96 -30.32 6.80
N GLN A 486 -12.05 -29.99 5.51
CA GLN A 486 -11.31 -28.91 4.88
C GLN A 486 -12.28 -28.06 4.09
N ALA A 487 -12.16 -26.74 4.18
CA ALA A 487 -12.79 -25.80 3.29
C ALA A 487 -11.73 -25.18 2.36
N VAL A 488 -12.09 -25.00 1.09
CA VAL A 488 -11.26 -24.31 0.12
C VAL A 488 -11.99 -23.05 -0.30
N VAL A 489 -11.36 -21.90 -0.11
CA VAL A 489 -11.89 -20.59 -0.49
C VAL A 489 -10.90 -19.87 -1.39
N TYR A 490 -11.38 -19.01 -2.25
CA TYR A 490 -10.54 -18.27 -3.18
C TYR A 490 -10.46 -16.79 -2.78
N ALA A 491 -9.24 -16.24 -2.71
CA ALA A 491 -9.01 -14.81 -2.54
C ALA A 491 -8.70 -14.19 -3.91
N PRO A 492 -9.66 -13.49 -4.54
CA PRO A 492 -9.50 -13.00 -5.91
C PRO A 492 -8.34 -12.05 -6.10
N GLN A 493 -8.05 -11.21 -5.12
CA GLN A 493 -6.93 -10.27 -5.19
C GLN A 493 -5.57 -10.97 -5.11
N ASP A 494 -5.45 -12.02 -4.30
CA ASP A 494 -4.25 -12.84 -4.21
C ASP A 494 -4.12 -13.85 -5.37
N GLN A 495 -5.17 -13.98 -6.18
CA GLN A 495 -5.25 -14.90 -7.32
C GLN A 495 -4.96 -16.36 -6.97
N LYS A 496 -5.35 -16.81 -5.79
CA LYS A 496 -5.10 -18.19 -5.37
C LYS A 496 -6.17 -18.72 -4.43
N PRO A 497 -6.37 -20.06 -4.44
CA PRO A 497 -7.15 -20.74 -3.44
C PRO A 497 -6.38 -20.82 -2.11
N TYR A 498 -7.14 -20.81 -1.03
CA TYR A 498 -6.67 -21.10 0.31
C TYR A 498 -7.43 -22.28 0.88
N ALA A 499 -6.70 -23.28 1.35
CA ALA A 499 -7.24 -24.39 2.08
C ALA A 499 -7.16 -24.12 3.58
N VAL A 500 -8.26 -24.28 4.30
CA VAL A 500 -8.32 -24.23 5.75
C VAL A 500 -8.86 -25.54 6.29
N THR A 501 -8.28 -26.04 7.38
CA THR A 501 -8.72 -27.24 8.07
C THR A 501 -9.58 -26.87 9.27
N LEU A 502 -10.60 -27.66 9.54
CA LEU A 502 -11.59 -27.47 10.59
C LEU A 502 -11.41 -28.58 11.64
N TRP A 503 -11.34 -28.18 12.91
CA TRP A 503 -11.12 -29.10 14.03
C TRP A 503 -12.09 -28.76 15.16
N ARG A 504 -12.70 -29.79 15.79
CA ARG A 504 -13.57 -29.66 16.96
C ARG A 504 -13.03 -30.40 18.17
N PRO A 505 -13.44 -30.02 19.39
CA PRO A 505 -13.09 -30.76 20.60
C PRO A 505 -13.42 -32.23 20.50
N LEU A 506 -12.51 -33.12 20.99
CA LEU A 506 -12.71 -34.55 21.08
C LEU A 506 -13.78 -34.91 22.10
#